data_5af6d95dd110e044b94eeb296effd626
#
_entry.id   5af6d95dd110e044b94eeb296effd626
#
_cell.length_a   1.000
_cell.length_b   1.000
_cell.length_c   1.000
_cell.angle_alpha   90.00
_cell.angle_beta   90.00
_cell.angle_gamma   90.00
#
_symmetry.space_group_name_H-M   'P 1'
#
loop_
_entity.id
_entity.type
_entity.pdbx_description
1 polymer ?
#
loop_
_entity_poly.entity_id
_entity_poly.type
_entity_poly.pdbx_seq_one_letter_code
_entity_poly.pdbx_strand_id
1 'polypeptide(L)'
;MILRVMIFLTAGLLAASDAAAQATADAEGQNLMRNIDSLAAKGTNGQSESIASLSRELATLWDRPAEVPPLDVEVVYEQVKDGYKTLGVYVNGYKGPAGQDRIFFYYHAPENGEKRIPAYIELTGGGGPDRGLHMARGNKCAVADVEWRGTKNQFRSQWFGSDSGAMKSLTNLKDNPAFRLAYGIRRVIDYLQQQPGVEPSAIGCGGGSMGGYYSLLAAGVDPRVKFVMNELGGGCLSDTDSSLGQFKLDAQSKSIWLAAFDPCSHAAQTQAQVVCNLSANDYFFWLGDAVKNYQLLAGDKRLCISPNFNHNDGAFGQKKNSAFGWLAYCMGREPGYPRTPEVTQSGADYHIATGDDIVRATLCWSPGGDGLVAPARYWLQTPATRAANGGWIATVSPAYAGLARLAFVNVWDAKDRMVSSLPISSDGADPQRTPGLSWPGGKLWDVEAGVSAWRTPGPNKHSSTEGTTLSLEDGEGLLIGPGKNPKPAFSLATNSAVLVSGSAKSHRGLKLEIDGRGKAGSLTVALVRNFGAASRQREYMATVEYQDGLGTYELPWESFKAPLDVSAADEVTGFDSLRLDGERPDGSPLLVRSIRFLQ
;
A
#
# COMPACT_ATOMS: atom_id res chain seq x y z
N MET A 1 0.90 -25.28 -39.78
CA MET A 1 1.56 -24.01 -40.21
C MET A 1 0.87 -22.77 -39.63
N ILE A 2 -0.43 -22.74 -39.52
CA ILE A 2 -1.19 -21.58 -38.99
C ILE A 2 -0.95 -21.36 -37.47
N LEU A 3 -0.77 -22.41 -36.67
CA LEU A 3 -0.55 -22.28 -35.21
C LEU A 3 0.83 -21.69 -34.84
N ARG A 4 1.86 -21.88 -35.69
CA ARG A 4 3.18 -21.26 -35.47
C ARG A 4 3.23 -19.77 -35.82
N VAL A 5 2.39 -19.30 -36.72
CA VAL A 5 2.27 -17.88 -37.08
C VAL A 5 1.56 -17.08 -36.00
N MET A 6 0.56 -17.66 -35.31
CA MET A 6 -0.12 -16.99 -34.19
C MET A 6 0.80 -16.83 -32.97
N ILE A 7 1.64 -17.80 -32.66
CA ILE A 7 2.59 -17.71 -31.51
C ILE A 7 3.67 -16.64 -31.77
N PHE A 8 4.10 -16.44 -33.02
CA PHE A 8 5.05 -15.38 -33.35
C PHE A 8 4.41 -13.98 -33.37
N LEU A 9 3.13 -13.85 -33.71
CA LEU A 9 2.41 -12.58 -33.67
C LEU A 9 2.10 -12.13 -32.23
N THR A 10 1.74 -13.04 -31.33
CA THR A 10 1.51 -12.71 -29.92
C THR A 10 2.81 -12.40 -29.17
N ALA A 11 3.89 -13.12 -29.42
CA ALA A 11 5.20 -12.81 -28.87
C ALA A 11 5.75 -11.47 -29.40
N GLY A 12 5.49 -11.14 -30.66
CA GLY A 12 5.87 -9.87 -31.27
C GLY A 12 5.08 -8.68 -30.73
N LEU A 13 3.80 -8.85 -30.41
CA LEU A 13 2.96 -7.81 -29.79
C LEU A 13 3.31 -7.56 -28.32
N LEU A 14 3.64 -8.61 -27.55
CA LEU A 14 4.11 -8.47 -26.17
C LEU A 14 5.50 -7.80 -26.11
N ALA A 15 6.43 -8.19 -26.97
CA ALA A 15 7.73 -7.52 -27.09
C ALA A 15 7.61 -6.06 -27.57
N ALA A 16 6.62 -5.75 -28.41
CA ALA A 16 6.37 -4.39 -28.86
C ALA A 16 5.71 -3.52 -27.78
N SER A 17 4.86 -4.09 -26.90
CA SER A 17 4.28 -3.37 -25.77
C SER A 17 5.32 -3.06 -24.68
N ASP A 18 6.22 -4.01 -24.40
CA ASP A 18 7.31 -3.81 -23.45
C ASP A 18 8.35 -2.84 -24.00
N ALA A 19 8.68 -2.91 -25.29
CA ALA A 19 9.56 -1.95 -25.95
C ALA A 19 8.96 -0.55 -26.02
N ALA A 20 7.63 -0.42 -26.19
CA ALA A 20 6.95 0.86 -26.18
C ALA A 20 6.89 1.47 -24.76
N ALA A 21 6.63 0.64 -23.73
CA ALA A 21 6.68 1.07 -22.33
C ALA A 21 8.09 1.50 -21.92
N GLN A 22 9.11 0.74 -22.33
CA GLN A 22 10.52 1.07 -22.11
C GLN A 22 10.92 2.37 -22.84
N ALA A 23 10.52 2.53 -24.10
CA ALA A 23 10.77 3.74 -24.88
C ALA A 23 10.07 4.98 -24.28
N THR A 24 8.88 4.80 -23.68
CA THR A 24 8.16 5.87 -22.99
C THR A 24 8.87 6.26 -21.69
N ALA A 25 9.32 5.27 -20.89
CA ALA A 25 10.07 5.51 -19.66
C ALA A 25 11.42 6.19 -19.93
N ASP A 26 12.13 5.75 -20.97
CA ASP A 26 13.39 6.37 -21.41
C ASP A 26 13.16 7.78 -21.95
N ALA A 27 12.04 8.02 -22.65
CA ALA A 27 11.67 9.34 -23.16
C ALA A 27 11.26 10.30 -22.03
N GLU A 28 10.53 9.81 -21.01
CA GLU A 28 10.15 10.62 -19.83
C GLU A 28 11.37 10.94 -18.98
N GLY A 29 12.28 9.97 -18.74
CA GLY A 29 13.55 10.22 -18.05
C GLY A 29 14.44 11.21 -18.78
N GLN A 30 14.58 11.09 -20.12
CA GLN A 30 15.32 12.02 -20.95
C GLN A 30 14.63 13.39 -21.07
N ASN A 31 13.29 13.45 -21.04
CA ASN A 31 12.55 14.72 -20.99
C ASN A 31 12.73 15.43 -19.65
N LEU A 32 12.74 14.69 -18.54
CA LEU A 32 13.01 15.25 -17.22
C LEU A 32 14.42 15.84 -17.17
N MET A 33 15.43 15.13 -17.66
CA MET A 33 16.82 15.64 -17.74
C MET A 33 16.95 16.84 -18.68
N ARG A 34 16.32 16.81 -19.86
CA ARG A 34 16.30 17.96 -20.79
C ARG A 34 15.56 19.17 -20.22
N ASN A 35 14.50 18.95 -19.44
CA ASN A 35 13.80 20.02 -18.73
C ASN A 35 14.67 20.65 -17.64
N ILE A 36 15.43 19.84 -16.89
CA ILE A 36 16.40 20.30 -15.89
C ILE A 36 17.46 21.15 -16.57
N ASP A 37 18.04 20.69 -17.69
CA ASP A 37 19.05 21.44 -18.47
C ASP A 37 18.47 22.73 -19.05
N SER A 38 17.23 22.71 -19.55
CA SER A 38 16.57 23.90 -20.10
C SER A 38 16.18 24.92 -19.02
N LEU A 39 15.85 24.46 -17.82
CA LEU A 39 15.54 25.30 -16.67
C LEU A 39 16.81 25.92 -16.07
N ALA A 40 17.92 25.17 -16.03
CA ALA A 40 19.22 25.66 -15.63
C ALA A 40 19.71 26.80 -16.55
N ALA A 41 19.33 26.80 -17.83
CA ALA A 41 19.68 27.84 -18.80
C ALA A 41 18.86 29.14 -18.69
N LYS A 42 17.74 29.15 -17.93
CA LYS A 42 16.78 30.27 -17.85
C LYS A 42 16.80 31.07 -16.53
N GLY A 43 17.67 30.74 -15.58
CA GLY A 43 17.67 31.33 -14.22
C GLY A 43 18.32 32.71 -14.11
N THR A 44 17.83 33.54 -13.20
CA THR A 44 18.38 34.83 -12.80
C THR A 44 19.55 34.68 -11.81
N ASN A 45 20.55 35.53 -11.88
CA ASN A 45 21.94 35.36 -11.43
C ASN A 45 22.28 34.69 -10.07
N GLY A 46 21.48 34.65 -9.06
CA GLY A 46 21.86 34.04 -7.77
C GLY A 46 21.21 32.67 -7.53
N GLN A 47 19.96 32.45 -7.97
CA GLN A 47 19.28 31.17 -7.95
C GLN A 47 19.84 30.18 -9.00
N SER A 48 20.32 30.70 -10.12
CA SER A 48 20.92 29.94 -11.21
C SER A 48 22.19 29.18 -10.80
N GLU A 49 23.02 29.74 -9.94
CA GLU A 49 24.26 29.08 -9.50
C GLU A 49 23.98 27.93 -8.51
N SER A 50 23.00 28.09 -7.62
CA SER A 50 22.53 27.06 -6.72
C SER A 50 21.93 25.86 -7.49
N ILE A 51 21.10 26.13 -8.48
CA ILE A 51 20.45 25.09 -9.31
C ILE A 51 21.45 24.37 -10.20
N ALA A 52 22.39 25.11 -10.82
CA ALA A 52 23.47 24.50 -11.60
C ALA A 52 24.37 23.60 -10.72
N SER A 53 24.57 23.97 -9.45
CA SER A 53 25.29 23.15 -8.48
C SER A 53 24.52 21.85 -8.16
N LEU A 54 23.22 21.96 -7.86
CA LEU A 54 22.36 20.81 -7.58
C LEU A 54 22.25 19.86 -8.79
N SER A 55 22.17 20.38 -10.01
CA SER A 55 22.13 19.60 -11.23
C SER A 55 23.43 18.82 -11.47
N ARG A 56 24.59 19.45 -11.18
CA ARG A 56 25.87 18.72 -11.23
C ARG A 56 26.00 17.64 -10.18
N GLU A 57 25.52 17.91 -8.97
CA GLU A 57 25.47 16.91 -7.88
C GLU A 57 24.56 15.74 -8.24
N LEU A 58 23.39 16.00 -8.85
CA LEU A 58 22.44 15.00 -9.29
C LEU A 58 23.06 14.00 -10.27
N ALA A 59 23.85 14.47 -11.24
CA ALA A 59 24.45 13.63 -12.26
C ALA A 59 25.36 12.51 -11.70
N THR A 60 25.91 12.71 -10.50
CA THR A 60 26.83 11.73 -9.86
C THR A 60 26.36 11.28 -8.49
N LEU A 61 25.11 11.61 -8.13
CA LEU A 61 24.60 11.40 -6.77
C LEU A 61 24.71 9.95 -6.33
N TRP A 62 24.35 9.02 -7.21
CA TRP A 62 24.28 7.60 -6.94
C TRP A 62 25.51 6.82 -7.39
N ASP A 63 26.51 7.48 -7.94
CA ASP A 63 27.76 6.83 -8.32
C ASP A 63 28.39 6.16 -7.08
N ARG A 64 28.96 4.97 -7.29
CA ARG A 64 29.74 4.33 -6.26
C ARG A 64 31.12 4.99 -6.21
N PRO A 65 31.55 5.48 -5.02
CA PRO A 65 32.89 6.06 -4.92
C PRO A 65 33.96 5.00 -5.27
N ALA A 66 35.03 5.45 -5.94
CA ALA A 66 36.15 4.59 -6.32
C ALA A 66 36.77 3.88 -5.09
N GLU A 67 36.86 4.61 -3.99
CA GLU A 67 37.23 4.07 -2.68
C GLU A 67 36.03 4.10 -1.75
N VAL A 68 35.53 2.91 -1.39
CA VAL A 68 34.42 2.80 -0.44
C VAL A 68 34.98 2.99 0.98
N PRO A 69 34.48 3.99 1.75
CA PRO A 69 34.94 4.22 3.11
C PRO A 69 34.81 2.96 4.00
N PRO A 70 35.69 2.75 4.99
CA PRO A 70 35.57 1.64 5.92
C PRO A 70 34.20 1.58 6.58
N LEU A 71 33.69 0.37 6.81
CA LEU A 71 32.41 0.18 7.54
C LEU A 71 32.53 0.57 9.02
N ASP A 72 33.71 0.45 9.59
CA ASP A 72 33.93 0.71 11.02
C ASP A 72 32.86 0.00 11.88
N VAL A 73 32.85 -1.33 11.77
CA VAL A 73 31.83 -2.19 12.38
C VAL A 73 31.99 -2.20 13.88
N GLU A 74 30.93 -1.87 14.60
CA GLU A 74 30.86 -1.95 16.05
C GLU A 74 29.69 -2.85 16.45
N VAL A 75 29.96 -3.90 17.25
CA VAL A 75 28.93 -4.78 17.79
C VAL A 75 28.63 -4.37 19.23
N VAL A 76 27.39 -3.93 19.47
CA VAL A 76 26.93 -3.43 20.78
C VAL A 76 25.93 -4.35 21.48
N TYR A 77 25.47 -5.38 20.77
CA TYR A 77 24.53 -6.37 21.29
C TYR A 77 24.80 -7.73 20.66
N GLU A 78 24.70 -8.78 21.45
CA GLU A 78 24.79 -10.16 20.96
C GLU A 78 23.85 -11.07 21.77
N GLN A 79 23.09 -11.90 21.05
CA GLN A 79 22.23 -12.92 21.62
C GLN A 79 22.19 -14.14 20.70
N VAL A 80 22.17 -15.32 21.29
CA VAL A 80 21.83 -16.57 20.59
C VAL A 80 20.48 -17.05 21.11
N LYS A 81 19.56 -17.32 20.21
CA LYS A 81 18.21 -17.79 20.53
C LYS A 81 17.72 -18.69 19.41
N ASP A 82 17.23 -19.87 19.76
CA ASP A 82 16.63 -20.83 18.82
C ASP A 82 17.52 -21.16 17.61
N GLY A 83 18.84 -21.27 17.80
CA GLY A 83 19.83 -21.59 16.75
C GLY A 83 20.15 -20.42 15.81
N TYR A 84 19.73 -19.21 16.15
CA TYR A 84 20.08 -17.97 15.45
C TYR A 84 20.93 -17.06 16.34
N LYS A 85 21.96 -16.49 15.75
CA LYS A 85 22.74 -15.40 16.33
C LYS A 85 22.14 -14.06 15.93
N THR A 86 21.91 -13.21 16.90
CA THR A 86 21.47 -11.81 16.72
C THR A 86 22.58 -10.89 17.18
N LEU A 87 23.05 -10.01 16.31
CA LEU A 87 23.99 -8.95 16.61
C LEU A 87 23.33 -7.60 16.46
N GLY A 88 23.52 -6.68 17.42
CA GLY A 88 23.26 -5.26 17.24
C GLY A 88 24.51 -4.59 16.69
N VAL A 89 24.43 -4.06 15.48
CA VAL A 89 25.59 -3.62 14.70
C VAL A 89 25.45 -2.17 14.29
N TYR A 90 26.51 -1.37 14.53
CA TYR A 90 26.71 -0.08 13.90
C TYR A 90 27.68 -0.19 12.73
N VAL A 91 27.35 0.49 11.63
CA VAL A 91 28.30 0.72 10.53
C VAL A 91 28.31 2.20 10.12
N ASN A 92 29.41 2.64 9.53
CA ASN A 92 29.50 3.98 8.97
C ASN A 92 28.55 4.14 7.78
N GLY A 93 27.68 5.15 7.85
CA GLY A 93 26.86 5.67 6.77
C GLY A 93 27.59 6.76 5.98
N TYR A 94 26.85 7.81 5.59
CA TYR A 94 27.41 8.97 4.91
C TYR A 94 28.20 9.86 5.87
N LYS A 95 29.33 10.40 5.38
CA LYS A 95 30.10 11.41 6.09
C LYS A 95 29.82 12.77 5.43
N GLY A 96 28.99 13.57 6.06
CA GLY A 96 28.66 14.92 5.64
C GLY A 96 29.33 16.00 6.49
N PRO A 97 29.05 17.28 6.21
CA PRO A 97 29.56 18.41 6.99
C PRO A 97 29.18 18.36 8.47
N ALA A 98 28.01 17.81 8.80
CA ALA A 98 27.51 17.67 10.16
C ALA A 98 28.16 16.50 10.93
N GLY A 99 28.90 15.64 10.27
CA GLY A 99 29.57 14.49 10.90
C GLY A 99 29.34 13.16 10.17
N GLN A 100 29.73 12.08 10.83
CA GLN A 100 29.60 10.72 10.35
C GLN A 100 28.27 10.12 10.79
N ASP A 101 27.43 9.67 9.83
CA ASP A 101 26.27 8.87 10.15
C ASP A 101 26.69 7.49 10.66
N ARG A 102 26.02 7.00 11.68
CA ARG A 102 26.16 5.63 12.18
C ARG A 102 24.83 4.92 11.98
N ILE A 103 24.80 3.92 11.10
CA ILE A 103 23.61 3.14 10.78
C ILE A 103 23.56 1.96 11.73
N PHE A 104 22.46 1.83 12.47
CA PHE A 104 22.22 0.72 13.39
C PHE A 104 21.22 -0.27 12.77
N PHE A 105 21.50 -1.55 12.92
CA PHE A 105 20.59 -2.64 12.59
C PHE A 105 20.85 -3.87 13.47
N TYR A 106 19.80 -4.67 13.63
CA TYR A 106 19.95 -6.02 14.16
C TYR A 106 20.24 -6.98 13.02
N TYR A 107 21.38 -7.65 13.09
CA TYR A 107 21.74 -8.70 12.13
C TYR A 107 21.40 -10.07 12.72
N HIS A 108 20.57 -10.84 12.01
CA HIS A 108 20.14 -12.17 12.40
C HIS A 108 20.59 -13.19 11.37
N ALA A 109 21.28 -14.22 11.80
CA ALA A 109 21.71 -15.32 10.94
C ALA A 109 21.74 -16.65 11.72
N PRO A 110 21.63 -17.82 11.06
CA PRO A 110 21.87 -19.10 11.72
C PRO A 110 23.24 -19.13 12.38
N GLU A 111 23.31 -19.64 13.62
CA GLU A 111 24.56 -19.70 14.40
C GLU A 111 25.62 -20.56 13.71
N ASN A 112 25.22 -21.70 13.14
CA ASN A 112 26.10 -22.69 12.52
C ASN A 112 25.89 -22.73 10.99
N GLY A 113 25.92 -21.57 10.33
CA GLY A 113 25.71 -21.46 8.89
C GLY A 113 26.89 -21.99 8.07
N GLU A 114 26.92 -23.28 7.77
CA GLU A 114 27.92 -23.87 6.84
C GLU A 114 27.65 -23.51 5.36
N LYS A 115 26.42 -23.14 5.02
CA LYS A 115 26.00 -22.77 3.67
C LYS A 115 25.65 -21.30 3.58
N ARG A 116 26.04 -20.67 2.49
CA ARG A 116 25.58 -19.32 2.15
C ARG A 116 24.07 -19.31 1.92
N ILE A 117 23.41 -18.35 2.53
CA ILE A 117 21.96 -18.15 2.45
C ILE A 117 21.66 -16.75 1.94
N PRO A 118 20.49 -16.53 1.30
CA PRO A 118 20.00 -15.20 0.94
C PRO A 118 19.94 -14.27 2.15
N ALA A 119 20.05 -12.98 1.91
CA ALA A 119 19.87 -11.96 2.94
C ALA A 119 18.73 -10.99 2.58
N TYR A 120 18.09 -10.46 3.61
CA TYR A 120 17.01 -9.49 3.49
C TYR A 120 17.23 -8.29 4.41
N ILE A 121 17.07 -7.09 3.88
CA ILE A 121 17.13 -5.84 4.63
C ILE A 121 15.71 -5.39 4.93
N GLU A 122 15.33 -5.39 6.19
CA GLU A 122 14.01 -4.97 6.67
C GLU A 122 14.02 -3.47 6.99
N LEU A 123 13.11 -2.71 6.41
CA LEU A 123 13.05 -1.23 6.48
C LEU A 123 11.77 -0.71 7.14
N THR A 124 11.17 -1.43 8.05
CA THR A 124 9.95 -0.95 8.72
C THR A 124 10.20 0.06 9.84
N GLY A 125 11.46 0.30 10.19
CA GLY A 125 11.84 1.40 11.07
C GLY A 125 11.72 1.14 12.55
N GLY A 126 11.89 -0.11 12.97
CA GLY A 126 12.05 -0.46 14.36
C GLY A 126 11.00 -1.44 14.89
N GLY A 127 11.46 -2.48 15.52
CA GLY A 127 10.63 -3.51 16.16
C GLY A 127 11.38 -4.25 17.25
N GLY A 128 12.66 -3.88 17.45
CA GLY A 128 13.56 -4.57 18.37
C GLY A 128 14.06 -5.91 17.81
N PRO A 129 14.93 -6.60 18.59
CA PRO A 129 15.64 -7.78 18.10
C PRO A 129 14.74 -8.98 17.77
N ASP A 130 13.56 -9.09 18.37
CA ASP A 130 12.69 -10.26 18.14
C ASP A 130 12.00 -10.25 16.77
N ARG A 131 11.77 -9.09 16.18
CA ARG A 131 11.07 -8.96 14.88
C ARG A 131 11.92 -9.48 13.73
N GLY A 132 13.13 -8.97 13.57
CA GLY A 132 14.06 -9.42 12.54
C GLY A 132 14.39 -10.91 12.70
N LEU A 133 14.49 -11.41 13.93
CA LEU A 133 14.66 -12.82 14.22
C LEU A 133 13.48 -13.67 13.71
N HIS A 134 12.25 -13.22 13.92
CA HIS A 134 11.06 -13.90 13.39
C HIS A 134 11.09 -13.98 11.86
N MET A 135 11.44 -12.89 11.18
CA MET A 135 11.62 -12.84 9.74
C MET A 135 12.71 -13.80 9.26
N ALA A 136 13.88 -13.80 9.93
CA ALA A 136 15.01 -14.66 9.58
C ALA A 136 14.65 -16.14 9.67
N ARG A 137 14.00 -16.55 10.75
CA ARG A 137 13.56 -17.93 10.98
C ARG A 137 12.46 -18.35 9.99
N GLY A 138 11.44 -17.53 9.82
CA GLY A 138 10.30 -17.80 8.92
C GLY A 138 10.74 -17.95 7.48
N ASN A 139 11.72 -17.16 7.06
CA ASN A 139 12.23 -17.15 5.69
C ASN A 139 13.56 -17.89 5.52
N LYS A 140 14.13 -18.50 6.56
CA LYS A 140 15.43 -19.22 6.50
C LYS A 140 16.50 -18.40 5.76
N CYS A 141 16.63 -17.13 6.08
CA CYS A 141 17.59 -16.18 5.49
C CYS A 141 18.31 -15.39 6.58
N ALA A 142 19.37 -14.70 6.21
CA ALA A 142 19.92 -13.65 7.06
C ALA A 142 19.04 -12.40 6.98
N VAL A 143 18.88 -11.67 8.07
CA VAL A 143 18.11 -10.42 8.09
C VAL A 143 18.92 -9.31 8.72
N ALA A 144 18.93 -8.13 8.10
CA ALA A 144 19.39 -6.88 8.68
C ALA A 144 18.14 -6.00 8.92
N ASP A 145 17.67 -5.92 10.17
CA ASP A 145 16.52 -5.09 10.56
C ASP A 145 17.01 -3.69 10.95
N VAL A 146 16.81 -2.70 10.05
CA VAL A 146 17.39 -1.36 10.17
C VAL A 146 16.55 -0.45 11.04
N GLU A 147 17.13 0.05 12.12
CA GLU A 147 16.53 0.97 13.08
C GLU A 147 16.70 2.44 12.66
N TRP A 148 15.97 2.86 11.64
CA TRP A 148 16.15 4.19 11.04
C TRP A 148 15.24 5.29 11.59
N ARG A 149 14.12 4.93 12.22
CA ARG A 149 13.14 5.91 12.75
C ARG A 149 13.47 6.44 14.14
N GLY A 150 14.45 5.87 14.83
CA GLY A 150 14.79 6.26 16.18
C GLY A 150 13.68 5.99 17.19
N THR A 151 12.84 5.00 16.93
CA THR A 151 11.77 4.58 17.82
C THR A 151 12.34 3.89 19.07
N LYS A 152 11.52 3.61 20.02
CA LYS A 152 11.61 3.08 21.39
C LYS A 152 12.74 2.08 21.73
N ASN A 153 13.70 1.80 20.85
CA ASN A 153 14.78 0.87 21.09
C ASN A 153 15.96 1.56 21.79
N GLN A 154 16.68 0.79 22.58
CA GLN A 154 17.90 1.22 23.26
C GLN A 154 18.96 1.67 22.26
N PHE A 155 19.05 1.01 21.10
CA PHE A 155 19.97 1.32 20.02
C PHE A 155 19.21 1.84 18.80
N ARG A 156 19.77 2.83 18.11
CA ARG A 156 19.17 3.44 16.92
C ARG A 156 20.23 4.04 16.03
N SER A 157 19.94 4.19 14.75
CA SER A 157 20.80 4.93 13.83
C SER A 157 21.00 6.38 14.29
N GLN A 158 22.24 6.82 14.22
CA GLN A 158 22.66 8.19 14.55
C GLN A 158 22.90 8.93 13.24
N TRP A 159 21.91 9.67 12.80
CA TRP A 159 21.99 10.50 11.62
C TRP A 159 21.19 11.79 11.79
N PHE A 160 21.52 12.76 10.99
CA PHE A 160 20.89 14.06 11.05
C PHE A 160 19.71 14.11 10.06
N GLY A 161 18.51 14.29 10.59
CA GLY A 161 17.32 14.62 9.80
C GLY A 161 16.38 13.46 9.47
N SER A 162 15.91 12.74 10.46
CA SER A 162 14.89 11.69 10.31
C SER A 162 13.45 12.22 10.18
N ASP A 163 13.25 13.53 10.15
CA ASP A 163 11.91 14.12 10.00
C ASP A 163 11.45 14.02 8.54
N SER A 164 10.28 13.42 8.33
CA SER A 164 9.65 13.33 7.01
C SER A 164 9.41 14.71 6.36
N GLY A 165 9.28 15.76 7.16
CA GLY A 165 9.21 17.15 6.70
C GLY A 165 10.52 17.63 6.09
N ALA A 166 11.66 17.27 6.67
CA ALA A 166 12.99 17.62 6.18
C ALA A 166 13.38 16.89 4.88
N MET A 167 12.72 15.76 4.57
CA MET A 167 12.96 15.05 3.31
C MET A 167 12.65 15.90 2.09
N LYS A 168 11.76 16.87 2.22
CA LYS A 168 11.32 17.76 1.14
C LYS A 168 12.08 19.10 1.12
N SER A 169 13.02 19.32 2.02
CA SER A 169 13.94 20.45 1.97
C SER A 169 15.12 20.14 1.06
N LEU A 170 15.65 21.14 0.36
CA LEU A 170 16.74 20.95 -0.58
C LEU A 170 17.78 22.06 -0.41
N THR A 171 18.81 21.77 0.37
CA THR A 171 19.99 22.64 0.51
C THR A 171 21.14 22.12 -0.35
N ASN A 172 21.42 20.82 -0.24
CA ASN A 172 22.22 20.02 -1.16
C ASN A 172 21.64 18.59 -1.17
N LEU A 173 22.00 17.78 -2.16
CA LEU A 173 21.40 16.46 -2.32
C LEU A 173 21.92 15.45 -1.28
N LYS A 174 23.20 15.46 -0.97
CA LYS A 174 23.83 14.46 -0.09
C LYS A 174 23.53 14.67 1.39
N ASP A 175 23.18 15.89 1.80
CA ASP A 175 22.72 16.14 3.17
C ASP A 175 21.22 15.86 3.35
N ASN A 176 20.49 15.62 2.25
CA ASN A 176 19.08 15.27 2.34
C ASN A 176 18.88 13.92 3.02
N PRO A 177 17.93 13.80 3.99
CA PRO A 177 17.65 12.54 4.68
C PRO A 177 17.31 11.38 3.74
N ALA A 178 16.71 11.64 2.57
CA ALA A 178 16.41 10.60 1.58
C ALA A 178 17.69 9.98 1.00
N PHE A 179 18.69 10.81 0.67
CA PHE A 179 20.01 10.31 0.25
C PHE A 179 20.67 9.51 1.38
N ARG A 180 20.72 10.08 2.58
CA ARG A 180 21.44 9.49 3.71
C ARG A 180 20.90 8.12 4.08
N LEU A 181 19.57 7.93 4.04
CA LEU A 181 18.94 6.64 4.28
C LEU A 181 19.25 5.64 3.16
N ALA A 182 19.05 6.02 1.90
CA ALA A 182 19.35 5.13 0.78
C ALA A 182 20.85 4.78 0.72
N TYR A 183 21.75 5.73 1.03
CA TYR A 183 23.17 5.47 1.18
C TYR A 183 23.44 4.51 2.35
N GLY A 184 22.74 4.67 3.48
CA GLY A 184 22.81 3.76 4.62
C GLY A 184 22.43 2.32 4.25
N ILE A 185 21.37 2.14 3.44
CA ILE A 185 21.00 0.82 2.92
C ILE A 185 22.15 0.20 2.10
N ARG A 186 22.82 0.99 1.25
CA ARG A 186 24.00 0.53 0.49
C ARG A 186 25.14 0.07 1.41
N ARG A 187 25.32 0.73 2.56
CA ARG A 187 26.31 0.33 3.57
C ARG A 187 25.94 -0.97 4.28
N VAL A 188 24.66 -1.18 4.54
CA VAL A 188 24.17 -2.47 5.06
C VAL A 188 24.39 -3.59 4.03
N ILE A 189 24.21 -3.33 2.74
CA ILE A 189 24.59 -4.28 1.68
C ILE A 189 26.08 -4.59 1.73
N ASP A 190 26.94 -3.56 1.86
CA ASP A 190 28.40 -3.76 1.99
C ASP A 190 28.75 -4.66 3.19
N TYR A 191 28.05 -4.48 4.33
CA TYR A 191 28.23 -5.35 5.50
C TYR A 191 27.77 -6.78 5.21
N LEU A 192 26.58 -6.97 4.65
CA LEU A 192 26.04 -8.30 4.35
C LEU A 192 26.92 -9.08 3.38
N GLN A 193 27.50 -8.42 2.36
CA GLN A 193 28.42 -9.05 1.43
C GLN A 193 29.73 -9.54 2.08
N GLN A 194 30.11 -9.00 3.23
CA GLN A 194 31.28 -9.43 3.99
C GLN A 194 30.97 -10.59 4.96
N GLN A 195 29.69 -10.94 5.17
CA GLN A 195 29.35 -12.02 6.09
C GLN A 195 29.55 -13.39 5.42
N PRO A 196 30.34 -14.30 6.03
CA PRO A 196 30.66 -15.60 5.41
C PRO A 196 29.44 -16.46 5.06
N GLY A 197 28.37 -16.35 5.87
CA GLY A 197 27.13 -17.11 5.71
C GLY A 197 26.12 -16.48 4.74
N VAL A 198 26.41 -15.32 4.12
CA VAL A 198 25.51 -14.63 3.21
C VAL A 198 25.89 -14.89 1.76
N GLU A 199 24.89 -15.19 0.92
CA GLU A 199 25.05 -15.25 -0.54
C GLU A 199 25.02 -13.83 -1.13
N PRO A 200 26.17 -13.27 -1.58
CA PRO A 200 26.24 -11.88 -2.01
C PRO A 200 25.36 -11.54 -3.24
N SER A 201 25.05 -12.56 -4.03
CA SER A 201 24.20 -12.44 -5.23
C SER A 201 22.70 -12.54 -4.92
N ALA A 202 22.29 -12.74 -3.67
CA ALA A 202 20.91 -12.94 -3.24
C ALA A 202 20.55 -12.03 -2.05
N ILE A 203 20.76 -10.74 -2.21
CA ILE A 203 20.40 -9.72 -1.20
C ILE A 203 19.16 -8.98 -1.69
N GLY A 204 18.12 -8.93 -0.86
CA GLY A 204 16.91 -8.16 -1.12
C GLY A 204 16.62 -7.14 -0.01
N CYS A 205 15.63 -6.31 -0.23
CA CYS A 205 15.15 -5.38 0.77
C CYS A 205 13.61 -5.23 0.71
N GLY A 206 13.05 -4.66 1.76
CA GLY A 206 11.63 -4.35 1.78
C GLY A 206 11.22 -3.69 3.08
N GLY A 207 9.96 -3.30 3.13
CA GLY A 207 9.37 -2.69 4.31
C GLY A 207 8.03 -2.05 4.03
N GLY A 208 7.41 -1.52 5.07
CA GLY A 208 6.10 -0.88 5.00
C GLY A 208 6.19 0.64 4.82
N SER A 209 5.25 1.22 4.05
CA SER A 209 5.12 2.67 3.91
C SER A 209 6.41 3.30 3.35
N MET A 210 7.01 4.22 4.09
CA MET A 210 8.32 4.79 3.71
C MET A 210 9.41 3.73 3.56
N GLY A 211 9.34 2.59 4.28
CA GLY A 211 10.26 1.48 4.08
C GLY A 211 10.12 0.84 2.70
N GLY A 212 8.89 0.70 2.21
CA GLY A 212 8.61 0.28 0.83
C GLY A 212 9.13 1.28 -0.20
N TYR A 213 8.87 2.57 0.03
CA TYR A 213 9.42 3.67 -0.81
C TYR A 213 10.95 3.58 -0.94
N TYR A 214 11.66 3.49 0.20
CA TYR A 214 13.13 3.40 0.18
C TYR A 214 13.65 2.07 -0.39
N SER A 215 12.89 0.99 -0.27
CA SER A 215 13.26 -0.28 -0.91
C SER A 215 13.22 -0.18 -2.44
N LEU A 216 12.20 0.50 -2.98
CA LEU A 216 12.09 0.78 -4.41
C LEU A 216 13.20 1.71 -4.90
N LEU A 217 13.47 2.78 -4.15
CA LEU A 217 14.59 3.69 -4.45
C LEU A 217 15.93 2.95 -4.44
N ALA A 218 16.19 2.16 -3.40
CA ALA A 218 17.43 1.39 -3.27
C ALA A 218 17.62 0.41 -4.44
N ALA A 219 16.56 -0.27 -4.87
CA ALA A 219 16.61 -1.17 -6.03
C ALA A 219 16.87 -0.46 -7.36
N GLY A 220 16.40 0.79 -7.49
CA GLY A 220 16.65 1.62 -8.68
C GLY A 220 18.06 2.17 -8.75
N VAL A 221 18.73 2.40 -7.60
CA VAL A 221 20.05 3.04 -7.53
C VAL A 221 21.19 2.09 -7.16
N ASP A 222 20.90 0.84 -6.79
CA ASP A 222 21.91 -0.16 -6.46
C ASP A 222 21.59 -1.55 -7.06
N PRO A 223 22.27 -1.98 -8.10
CA PRO A 223 21.99 -3.24 -8.81
C PRO A 223 22.28 -4.49 -7.97
N ARG A 224 22.87 -4.35 -6.78
CA ARG A 224 23.08 -5.46 -5.83
C ARG A 224 21.80 -5.85 -5.09
N VAL A 225 20.77 -5.01 -5.09
CA VAL A 225 19.43 -5.39 -4.67
C VAL A 225 18.83 -6.32 -5.71
N LYS A 226 18.52 -7.56 -5.34
CA LYS A 226 18.04 -8.61 -6.24
C LYS A 226 16.55 -8.87 -6.14
N PHE A 227 15.94 -8.57 -5.02
CA PHE A 227 14.50 -8.67 -4.84
C PHE A 227 13.98 -7.63 -3.85
N VAL A 228 12.73 -7.23 -4.04
CA VAL A 228 12.04 -6.23 -3.21
C VAL A 228 10.68 -6.75 -2.79
N MET A 229 10.35 -6.54 -1.51
CA MET A 229 9.01 -6.66 -0.96
C MET A 229 8.53 -5.28 -0.52
N ASN A 230 7.81 -4.61 -1.41
CA ASN A 230 7.22 -3.30 -1.13
C ASN A 230 5.84 -3.45 -0.52
N GLU A 231 5.66 -2.98 0.72
CA GLU A 231 4.39 -2.94 1.44
C GLU A 231 3.90 -1.49 1.56
N LEU A 232 2.79 -1.16 0.89
CA LEU A 232 2.14 0.15 1.00
C LEU A 232 3.05 1.34 0.65
N GLY A 233 4.09 1.12 -0.14
CA GLY A 233 4.99 2.17 -0.66
C GLY A 233 4.71 2.43 -2.13
N GLY A 234 5.21 3.54 -2.64
CA GLY A 234 5.10 3.92 -4.05
C GLY A 234 6.05 5.05 -4.38
N GLY A 235 5.94 5.55 -5.61
CA GLY A 235 6.64 6.72 -6.11
C GLY A 235 5.68 7.59 -6.91
N CYS A 236 6.20 8.31 -7.91
CA CYS A 236 5.47 9.26 -8.76
C CYS A 236 4.81 10.40 -7.95
N LEU A 237 5.56 10.92 -6.97
CA LEU A 237 5.09 11.99 -6.09
C LEU A 237 4.89 13.34 -6.81
N SER A 238 5.26 13.45 -8.10
CA SER A 238 4.96 14.61 -8.94
C SER A 238 3.47 14.78 -9.20
N ASP A 239 2.76 13.67 -9.30
CA ASP A 239 1.40 13.59 -9.84
C ASP A 239 0.35 13.45 -8.74
N THR A 240 0.78 13.16 -7.51
CA THR A 240 -0.15 12.89 -6.42
C THR A 240 -0.68 14.15 -5.75
N ASP A 241 -1.98 14.17 -5.47
CA ASP A 241 -2.63 15.16 -4.61
C ASP A 241 -2.52 14.80 -3.10
N SER A 242 -1.89 13.67 -2.77
CA SER A 242 -1.67 13.26 -1.39
C SER A 242 -0.75 14.23 -0.64
N SER A 243 -0.74 14.15 0.70
CA SER A 243 0.15 14.95 1.54
C SER A 243 1.64 14.72 1.22
N LEU A 244 1.99 13.56 0.65
CA LEU A 244 3.35 13.26 0.21
C LEU A 244 3.77 14.08 -1.02
N GLY A 245 2.84 14.48 -1.89
CA GLY A 245 3.09 15.34 -3.04
C GLY A 245 3.22 16.83 -2.69
N GLN A 246 2.87 17.23 -1.47
CA GLN A 246 2.90 18.64 -1.05
C GLN A 246 4.32 19.07 -0.65
N PHE A 247 5.08 19.55 -1.62
CA PHE A 247 6.41 20.08 -1.42
C PHE A 247 6.35 21.58 -1.08
N LYS A 248 7.17 22.00 -0.11
CA LYS A 248 7.45 23.42 0.16
C LYS A 248 8.70 23.89 -0.59
N LEU A 249 8.82 23.48 -1.83
CA LEU A 249 9.92 23.82 -2.74
C LEU A 249 9.36 24.59 -3.93
N ASP A 250 10.15 25.46 -4.52
CA ASP A 250 9.85 26.00 -5.83
C ASP A 250 9.85 24.89 -6.89
N ALA A 251 9.25 25.15 -8.04
CA ALA A 251 9.05 24.14 -9.09
C ALA A 251 10.36 23.47 -9.56
N GLN A 252 11.45 24.24 -9.60
CA GLN A 252 12.74 23.76 -10.07
C GLN A 252 13.43 22.88 -9.02
N SER A 253 13.46 23.31 -7.76
CA SER A 253 13.94 22.54 -6.63
C SER A 253 13.12 21.25 -6.45
N LYS A 254 11.79 21.31 -6.63
CA LYS A 254 10.93 20.13 -6.62
C LYS A 254 11.33 19.14 -7.72
N SER A 255 11.57 19.59 -8.94
CA SER A 255 11.99 18.73 -10.05
C SER A 255 13.32 18.02 -9.77
N ILE A 256 14.29 18.72 -9.20
CA ILE A 256 15.59 18.15 -8.81
C ILE A 256 15.41 17.12 -7.70
N TRP A 257 14.58 17.41 -6.68
CA TRP A 257 14.31 16.49 -5.60
C TRP A 257 13.66 15.21 -6.10
N LEU A 258 12.66 15.30 -6.99
CA LEU A 258 11.99 14.16 -7.60
C LEU A 258 12.96 13.32 -8.44
N ALA A 259 13.79 13.97 -9.25
CA ALA A 259 14.80 13.27 -10.05
C ALA A 259 15.85 12.54 -9.17
N ALA A 260 16.17 13.10 -8.01
CA ALA A 260 17.14 12.50 -7.08
C ALA A 260 16.56 11.35 -6.27
N PHE A 261 15.33 11.47 -5.78
CA PHE A 261 14.85 10.64 -4.68
C PHE A 261 13.50 9.95 -4.93
N ASP A 262 12.72 10.34 -5.95
CA ASP A 262 11.49 9.63 -6.25
C ASP A 262 11.80 8.26 -6.88
N PRO A 263 11.29 7.13 -6.33
CA PRO A 263 11.48 5.81 -6.92
C PRO A 263 11.06 5.73 -8.39
N CYS A 264 10.07 6.49 -8.84
CA CYS A 264 9.67 6.57 -10.25
C CYS A 264 10.83 6.99 -11.16
N SER A 265 11.68 7.92 -10.71
CA SER A 265 12.82 8.40 -11.50
C SER A 265 13.90 7.36 -11.72
N HIS A 266 13.89 6.28 -10.93
CA HIS A 266 14.88 5.21 -10.95
C HIS A 266 14.27 3.85 -11.29
N ALA A 267 12.95 3.77 -11.49
CA ALA A 267 12.23 2.52 -11.68
C ALA A 267 12.70 1.74 -12.92
N ALA A 268 13.00 2.42 -14.02
CA ALA A 268 13.49 1.80 -15.26
C ALA A 268 14.88 1.14 -15.13
N GLN A 269 15.69 1.55 -14.14
CA GLN A 269 16.99 0.92 -13.86
C GLN A 269 16.87 -0.28 -12.92
N THR A 270 15.72 -0.53 -12.31
CA THR A 270 15.50 -1.62 -11.37
C THR A 270 15.58 -2.97 -12.07
N GLN A 271 16.58 -3.77 -11.73
CA GLN A 271 16.73 -5.16 -12.19
C GLN A 271 16.25 -6.19 -11.16
N ALA A 272 15.82 -5.73 -10.00
CA ALA A 272 15.33 -6.59 -8.94
C ALA A 272 13.98 -7.21 -9.29
N GLN A 273 13.70 -8.39 -8.74
CA GLN A 273 12.36 -8.96 -8.70
C GLN A 273 11.51 -8.21 -7.66
N VAL A 274 10.37 -7.65 -8.03
CA VAL A 274 9.59 -6.76 -7.16
C VAL A 274 8.17 -7.26 -6.95
N VAL A 275 7.71 -7.35 -5.69
CA VAL A 275 6.28 -7.39 -5.37
C VAL A 275 5.85 -6.04 -4.80
N CYS A 276 4.79 -5.48 -5.34
CA CYS A 276 4.12 -4.30 -4.81
C CYS A 276 2.79 -4.69 -4.18
N ASN A 277 2.74 -4.68 -2.86
CA ASN A 277 1.54 -4.91 -2.06
C ASN A 277 0.89 -3.58 -1.72
N LEU A 278 -0.13 -3.21 -2.47
CA LEU A 278 -0.79 -1.91 -2.40
C LEU A 278 -2.17 -2.01 -1.74
N SER A 279 -2.65 -0.89 -1.24
CA SER A 279 -4.04 -0.71 -0.82
C SER A 279 -4.76 0.19 -1.80
N ALA A 280 -5.97 -0.22 -2.20
CA ALA A 280 -6.74 0.52 -3.19
C ALA A 280 -7.19 1.92 -2.71
N ASN A 281 -7.21 2.14 -1.40
CA ASN A 281 -7.65 3.38 -0.76
C ASN A 281 -6.54 4.01 0.10
N ASP A 282 -5.28 3.76 -0.25
CA ASP A 282 -4.17 4.37 0.45
C ASP A 282 -4.22 5.89 0.31
N TYR A 283 -4.16 6.61 1.45
CA TYR A 283 -4.25 8.07 1.49
C TYR A 283 -2.88 8.76 1.42
N PHE A 284 -1.78 7.99 1.55
CA PHE A 284 -0.42 8.49 1.35
C PHE A 284 0.12 8.16 -0.03
N PHE A 285 0.08 6.89 -0.42
CA PHE A 285 0.51 6.42 -1.73
C PHE A 285 -0.72 6.03 -2.55
N TRP A 286 -1.29 6.99 -3.25
CA TRP A 286 -2.51 6.78 -4.02
C TRP A 286 -2.31 5.68 -5.06
N LEU A 287 -3.35 4.87 -5.25
CA LEU A 287 -3.28 3.69 -6.11
C LEU A 287 -2.76 4.00 -7.51
N GLY A 288 -3.21 5.10 -8.13
CA GLY A 288 -2.78 5.50 -9.47
C GLY A 288 -1.28 5.73 -9.55
N ASP A 289 -0.72 6.48 -8.58
CA ASP A 289 0.71 6.81 -8.54
C ASP A 289 1.57 5.56 -8.27
N ALA A 290 1.13 4.73 -7.32
CA ALA A 290 1.82 3.50 -6.97
C ALA A 290 1.79 2.48 -8.13
N VAL A 291 0.68 2.40 -8.88
CA VAL A 291 0.57 1.57 -10.08
C VAL A 291 1.43 2.13 -11.21
N LYS A 292 1.48 3.45 -11.41
CA LYS A 292 2.39 4.08 -12.36
C LYS A 292 3.85 3.73 -12.05
N ASN A 293 4.25 3.82 -10.78
CA ASN A 293 5.59 3.39 -10.37
C ASN A 293 5.82 1.89 -10.68
N TYR A 294 4.86 1.03 -10.35
CA TYR A 294 4.93 -0.40 -10.67
C TYR A 294 5.11 -0.64 -12.18
N GLN A 295 4.39 0.07 -13.03
CA GLN A 295 4.49 -0.09 -14.49
C GLN A 295 5.89 0.26 -15.01
N LEU A 296 6.56 1.25 -14.42
CA LEU A 296 7.90 1.69 -14.80
C LEU A 296 9.03 0.72 -14.39
N LEU A 297 8.80 -0.18 -13.43
CA LEU A 297 9.81 -1.17 -13.02
C LEU A 297 10.16 -2.10 -14.19
N ALA A 298 11.45 -2.29 -14.46
CA ALA A 298 11.92 -3.12 -15.58
C ALA A 298 12.03 -4.62 -15.25
N GLY A 299 12.25 -4.98 -13.97
CA GLY A 299 12.44 -6.36 -13.53
C GLY A 299 11.16 -7.23 -13.52
N ASP A 300 11.30 -8.52 -13.18
CA ASP A 300 10.14 -9.38 -12.90
C ASP A 300 9.36 -8.83 -11.72
N LYS A 301 8.07 -8.65 -11.89
CA LYS A 301 7.26 -7.90 -10.93
C LYS A 301 5.85 -8.47 -10.74
N ARG A 302 5.32 -8.32 -9.53
CA ARG A 302 3.95 -8.70 -9.19
C ARG A 302 3.25 -7.56 -8.46
N LEU A 303 1.97 -7.44 -8.73
CA LEU A 303 1.08 -6.46 -8.12
C LEU A 303 0.07 -7.19 -7.25
N CYS A 304 -0.15 -6.70 -6.03
CA CYS A 304 -1.16 -7.21 -5.10
C CYS A 304 -1.94 -6.02 -4.54
N ILE A 305 -3.22 -5.89 -4.86
CA ILE A 305 -4.06 -4.77 -4.44
C ILE A 305 -5.13 -5.26 -3.48
N SER A 306 -5.15 -4.72 -2.26
CA SER A 306 -6.23 -4.96 -1.29
C SER A 306 -7.34 -3.92 -1.51
N PRO A 307 -8.55 -4.35 -1.95
CA PRO A 307 -9.68 -3.44 -2.10
C PRO A 307 -10.19 -2.95 -0.74
N ASN A 308 -10.69 -1.73 -0.66
CA ASN A 308 -11.28 -1.11 0.54
C ASN A 308 -10.35 -1.00 1.75
N PHE A 309 -9.03 -1.14 1.57
CA PHE A 309 -8.06 -0.86 2.62
C PHE A 309 -7.36 0.47 2.36
N ASN A 310 -7.16 1.23 3.42
CA ASN A 310 -6.30 2.42 3.42
C ASN A 310 -4.87 2.05 3.87
N HIS A 311 -4.07 3.02 4.28
CA HIS A 311 -2.69 2.85 4.72
C HIS A 311 -2.63 2.22 6.12
N ASN A 312 -2.86 0.92 6.25
CA ASN A 312 -2.87 0.21 7.53
C ASN A 312 -2.51 -1.28 7.42
N ASP A 313 -2.20 -1.89 8.56
CA ASP A 313 -1.75 -3.29 8.69
C ASP A 313 -2.80 -4.33 8.25
N GLY A 314 -4.09 -3.98 8.20
CA GLY A 314 -5.14 -4.87 7.72
C GLY A 314 -4.92 -5.26 6.25
N ALA A 315 -4.39 -4.34 5.44
CA ALA A 315 -4.02 -4.62 4.06
C ALA A 315 -2.89 -5.66 3.97
N PHE A 316 -1.92 -5.61 4.87
CA PHE A 316 -0.87 -6.62 4.95
C PHE A 316 -1.43 -7.99 5.32
N GLY A 317 -2.37 -8.07 6.25
CA GLY A 317 -3.02 -9.32 6.66
C GLY A 317 -3.61 -10.11 5.49
N GLN A 318 -4.26 -9.41 4.53
CA GLN A 318 -4.79 -10.03 3.32
C GLN A 318 -3.70 -10.55 2.36
N LYS A 319 -2.51 -9.95 2.37
CA LYS A 319 -1.43 -10.21 1.43
C LYS A 319 -0.25 -10.97 2.04
N LYS A 320 -0.37 -11.40 3.30
CA LYS A 320 0.71 -12.05 4.04
C LYS A 320 1.30 -13.25 3.29
N ASN A 321 0.44 -14.14 2.76
CA ASN A 321 0.90 -15.30 2.02
C ASN A 321 1.56 -14.91 0.70
N SER A 322 1.10 -13.82 0.07
CA SER A 322 1.73 -13.26 -1.14
C SER A 322 3.12 -12.72 -0.84
N ALA A 323 3.27 -11.90 0.20
CA ALA A 323 4.55 -11.32 0.59
C ALA A 323 5.61 -12.38 0.92
N PHE A 324 5.29 -13.32 1.81
CA PHE A 324 6.23 -14.37 2.20
C PHE A 324 6.46 -15.42 1.10
N GLY A 325 5.44 -15.73 0.30
CA GLY A 325 5.57 -16.57 -0.88
C GLY A 325 6.48 -15.95 -1.93
N TRP A 326 6.43 -14.62 -2.12
CA TRP A 326 7.35 -13.90 -2.99
C TRP A 326 8.79 -13.99 -2.52
N LEU A 327 9.05 -13.73 -1.23
CA LEU A 327 10.39 -13.90 -0.67
C LEU A 327 10.91 -15.33 -0.84
N ALA A 328 10.06 -16.33 -0.60
CA ALA A 328 10.43 -17.73 -0.81
C ALA A 328 10.75 -18.04 -2.27
N TYR A 329 10.01 -17.47 -3.22
CA TYR A 329 10.26 -17.59 -4.66
C TYR A 329 11.58 -16.92 -5.06
N CYS A 330 11.79 -15.66 -4.68
CA CYS A 330 13.02 -14.92 -4.99
C CYS A 330 14.28 -15.56 -4.38
N MET A 331 14.13 -16.23 -3.23
CA MET A 331 15.20 -16.96 -2.56
C MET A 331 15.37 -18.41 -3.07
N GLY A 332 14.71 -18.79 -4.18
CA GLY A 332 14.83 -20.11 -4.81
C GLY A 332 14.22 -21.28 -4.03
N ARG A 333 13.34 -21.01 -3.05
CA ARG A 333 12.68 -22.05 -2.23
C ARG A 333 11.33 -22.48 -2.78
N GLU A 334 10.73 -21.68 -3.63
CA GLU A 334 9.52 -21.97 -4.37
C GLU A 334 9.84 -22.04 -5.86
N PRO A 335 9.38 -23.07 -6.59
CA PRO A 335 9.70 -23.25 -8.02
C PRO A 335 8.95 -22.26 -8.92
N GLY A 336 7.91 -21.60 -8.40
CA GLY A 336 7.08 -20.66 -9.15
C GLY A 336 6.27 -19.74 -8.25
N TYR A 337 5.75 -18.70 -8.87
CA TYR A 337 4.84 -17.72 -8.25
C TYR A 337 3.75 -17.36 -9.27
N PRO A 338 2.49 -17.11 -8.83
CA PRO A 338 1.41 -16.77 -9.75
C PRO A 338 1.76 -15.61 -10.68
N ARG A 339 1.34 -15.73 -11.94
CA ARG A 339 1.52 -14.65 -12.92
C ARG A 339 0.43 -13.61 -12.79
N THR A 340 0.76 -12.38 -13.17
CA THR A 340 -0.22 -11.30 -13.30
C THR A 340 -1.32 -11.72 -14.28
N PRO A 341 -2.61 -11.69 -13.89
CA PRO A 341 -3.70 -12.03 -14.79
C PRO A 341 -3.89 -10.95 -15.86
N GLU A 342 -4.24 -11.37 -17.06
CA GLU A 342 -4.65 -10.48 -18.14
C GLU A 342 -6.18 -10.34 -18.13
N VAL A 343 -6.67 -9.11 -18.24
CA VAL A 343 -8.10 -8.83 -18.15
C VAL A 343 -8.56 -8.02 -19.37
N THR A 344 -9.64 -8.49 -19.99
CA THR A 344 -10.32 -7.75 -21.05
C THR A 344 -11.78 -7.55 -20.68
N GLN A 345 -12.33 -6.38 -21.00
CA GLN A 345 -13.72 -6.03 -20.74
C GLN A 345 -14.54 -6.09 -22.02
N SER A 346 -15.75 -6.65 -21.92
CA SER A 346 -16.77 -6.61 -22.97
C SER A 346 -18.13 -6.31 -22.34
N GLY A 347 -18.56 -5.06 -22.38
CA GLY A 347 -19.79 -4.62 -21.70
C GLY A 347 -19.71 -4.78 -20.18
N ALA A 348 -20.59 -5.63 -19.63
CA ALA A 348 -20.60 -5.97 -18.20
C ALA A 348 -19.62 -7.09 -17.84
N ASP A 349 -19.12 -7.83 -18.82
CA ASP A 349 -18.29 -9.02 -18.62
C ASP A 349 -16.82 -8.68 -18.62
N TYR A 350 -16.09 -9.29 -17.70
CA TYR A 350 -14.64 -9.25 -17.56
C TYR A 350 -14.08 -10.65 -17.78
N HIS A 351 -13.37 -10.83 -18.87
CA HIS A 351 -12.69 -12.06 -19.22
C HIS A 351 -11.28 -12.04 -18.67
N ILE A 352 -10.91 -13.07 -17.90
CA ILE A 352 -9.70 -13.11 -17.12
C ILE A 352 -8.87 -14.32 -17.57
N ALA A 353 -7.73 -14.06 -18.18
CA ALA A 353 -6.77 -15.08 -18.54
C ALA A 353 -5.74 -15.26 -17.41
N THR A 354 -5.54 -16.51 -16.97
CA THR A 354 -4.63 -16.85 -15.87
C THR A 354 -3.86 -18.12 -16.19
N GLY A 355 -2.83 -18.43 -15.38
CA GLY A 355 -2.23 -19.76 -15.36
C GLY A 355 -3.19 -20.80 -14.76
N ASP A 356 -2.86 -22.09 -15.01
CA ASP A 356 -3.66 -23.23 -14.53
C ASP A 356 -3.58 -23.42 -13.01
N ASP A 357 -2.60 -22.80 -12.35
CA ASP A 357 -2.37 -22.82 -10.92
C ASP A 357 -3.37 -21.98 -10.12
N ILE A 358 -4.20 -21.17 -10.78
CA ILE A 358 -5.18 -20.29 -10.14
C ILE A 358 -6.44 -21.07 -9.75
N VAL A 359 -6.81 -20.98 -8.48
CA VAL A 359 -7.96 -21.68 -7.91
C VAL A 359 -9.14 -20.75 -7.60
N ARG A 360 -8.91 -19.42 -7.55
CA ARG A 360 -9.94 -18.42 -7.27
C ARG A 360 -9.61 -17.11 -7.99
N ALA A 361 -10.65 -16.45 -8.49
CA ALA A 361 -10.56 -15.12 -9.08
C ALA A 361 -11.73 -14.25 -8.60
N THR A 362 -11.47 -12.95 -8.42
CA THR A 362 -12.48 -11.96 -7.99
C THR A 362 -12.23 -10.65 -8.72
N LEU A 363 -13.24 -10.14 -9.36
CA LEU A 363 -13.26 -8.80 -9.91
C LEU A 363 -13.51 -7.79 -8.79
N CYS A 364 -12.60 -6.85 -8.61
CA CYS A 364 -12.75 -5.70 -7.72
C CYS A 364 -13.02 -4.48 -8.60
N TRP A 365 -14.15 -3.81 -8.41
CA TRP A 365 -14.53 -2.70 -9.27
C TRP A 365 -15.16 -1.57 -8.46
N SER A 366 -14.92 -0.34 -8.91
CA SER A 366 -15.44 0.87 -8.28
C SER A 366 -16.20 1.65 -9.34
N PRO A 367 -17.48 1.97 -9.11
CA PRO A 367 -18.19 2.86 -10.00
C PRO A 367 -17.56 4.24 -9.97
N GLY A 368 -17.74 5.01 -11.03
CA GLY A 368 -17.38 6.41 -11.09
C GLY A 368 -18.11 7.23 -10.03
N GLY A 369 -17.52 8.35 -9.55
CA GLY A 369 -18.14 9.22 -8.53
C GLY A 369 -17.61 10.64 -8.61
N ASP A 370 -18.46 11.65 -8.42
CA ASP A 370 -18.12 13.06 -8.55
C ASP A 370 -17.23 13.55 -7.42
N GLY A 371 -16.07 14.10 -7.74
CA GLY A 371 -15.18 14.69 -6.76
C GLY A 371 -14.53 13.70 -5.79
N LEU A 372 -14.67 12.39 -6.04
CA LEU A 372 -13.99 11.37 -5.24
C LEU A 372 -12.51 11.34 -5.57
N VAL A 373 -11.69 11.64 -4.57
CA VAL A 373 -10.27 11.32 -4.62
C VAL A 373 -10.06 9.80 -4.53
N ALA A 374 -8.98 9.29 -5.08
CA ALA A 374 -8.71 7.86 -5.13
C ALA A 374 -8.86 7.12 -3.78
N PRO A 375 -8.39 7.66 -2.64
CA PRO A 375 -8.60 7.03 -1.33
C PRO A 375 -10.06 6.88 -0.90
N ALA A 376 -10.98 7.65 -1.49
CA ALA A 376 -12.39 7.66 -1.14
C ALA A 376 -13.24 6.69 -1.97
N ARG A 377 -12.63 5.91 -2.86
CA ARG A 377 -13.34 4.93 -3.69
C ARG A 377 -13.89 3.78 -2.86
N TYR A 378 -15.06 3.31 -3.27
CA TYR A 378 -15.67 2.11 -2.74
C TYR A 378 -15.54 0.97 -3.75
N TRP A 379 -14.93 -0.14 -3.35
CA TRP A 379 -14.66 -1.27 -4.21
C TRP A 379 -15.64 -2.40 -3.95
N LEU A 380 -16.49 -2.67 -4.92
CA LEU A 380 -17.35 -3.84 -4.96
C LEU A 380 -16.54 -5.06 -5.41
N GLN A 381 -16.95 -6.25 -5.01
CA GLN A 381 -16.28 -7.49 -5.33
C GLN A 381 -17.26 -8.48 -5.94
N THR A 382 -16.96 -8.93 -7.15
CA THR A 382 -17.75 -9.93 -7.88
C THR A 382 -16.90 -11.19 -8.06
N PRO A 383 -17.25 -12.32 -7.43
CA PRO A 383 -16.58 -13.58 -7.68
C PRO A 383 -16.64 -13.96 -9.16
N ALA A 384 -15.52 -14.42 -9.70
CA ALA A 384 -15.47 -14.93 -11.07
C ALA A 384 -15.74 -16.44 -11.08
N THR A 385 -16.33 -16.91 -12.18
CA THR A 385 -16.57 -18.33 -12.44
C THR A 385 -15.63 -18.85 -13.51
N ARG A 386 -15.31 -20.14 -13.48
CA ARG A 386 -14.49 -20.78 -14.53
C ARG A 386 -15.26 -20.76 -15.85
N ALA A 387 -14.61 -20.28 -16.90
CA ALA A 387 -15.14 -20.32 -18.27
C ALA A 387 -14.75 -21.64 -18.96
N ALA A 388 -15.53 -22.04 -19.96
CA ALA A 388 -15.31 -23.29 -20.69
C ALA A 388 -13.95 -23.35 -21.42
N ASN A 389 -13.35 -22.21 -21.72
CA ASN A 389 -12.05 -22.07 -22.36
C ASN A 389 -10.86 -22.15 -21.37
N GLY A 390 -11.11 -22.45 -20.07
CA GLY A 390 -10.08 -22.56 -19.03
C GLY A 390 -9.77 -21.25 -18.30
N GLY A 391 -10.21 -20.10 -18.80
CA GLY A 391 -10.11 -18.80 -18.11
C GLY A 391 -11.19 -18.60 -17.05
N TRP A 392 -11.40 -17.35 -16.65
CA TRP A 392 -12.45 -16.95 -15.71
C TRP A 392 -13.29 -15.82 -16.30
N ILE A 393 -14.52 -15.70 -15.85
CA ILE A 393 -15.43 -14.61 -16.21
C ILE A 393 -16.10 -14.06 -14.96
N ALA A 394 -16.15 -12.75 -14.86
CA ALA A 394 -16.93 -12.03 -13.86
C ALA A 394 -17.86 -11.03 -14.54
N THR A 395 -19.13 -11.04 -14.18
CA THR A 395 -20.15 -10.15 -14.75
C THR A 395 -20.59 -9.15 -13.71
N VAL A 396 -20.46 -7.87 -14.00
CA VAL A 396 -21.01 -6.79 -13.16
C VAL A 396 -22.53 -6.83 -13.23
N SER A 397 -23.18 -6.68 -12.07
CA SER A 397 -24.65 -6.68 -11.99
C SER A 397 -25.26 -5.70 -13.01
N PRO A 398 -26.36 -6.08 -13.69
CA PRO A 398 -27.07 -5.21 -14.65
C PRO A 398 -27.42 -3.82 -14.11
N ALA A 399 -27.66 -3.72 -12.79
CA ALA A 399 -27.93 -2.44 -12.12
C ALA A 399 -26.77 -1.42 -12.25
N TYR A 400 -25.54 -1.89 -12.51
CA TYR A 400 -24.35 -1.07 -12.61
C TYR A 400 -23.69 -1.13 -14.00
N ALA A 401 -24.24 -1.90 -14.94
CA ALA A 401 -23.61 -2.19 -16.23
C ALA A 401 -23.34 -0.94 -17.07
N GLY A 402 -24.20 0.08 -16.98
CA GLY A 402 -24.08 1.34 -17.71
C GLY A 402 -23.16 2.39 -17.06
N LEU A 403 -22.57 2.10 -15.90
CA LEU A 403 -21.72 3.07 -15.21
C LEU A 403 -20.27 2.97 -15.67
N ALA A 404 -19.60 4.12 -15.77
CA ALA A 404 -18.14 4.16 -15.87
C ALA A 404 -17.52 3.50 -14.63
N ARG A 405 -16.45 2.71 -14.81
CA ARG A 405 -15.87 1.90 -13.75
C ARG A 405 -14.35 1.89 -13.85
N LEU A 406 -13.71 1.86 -12.68
CA LEU A 406 -12.35 1.41 -12.54
C LEU A 406 -12.37 -0.02 -11.96
N ALA A 407 -11.62 -0.95 -12.52
CA ALA A 407 -11.64 -2.34 -12.11
C ALA A 407 -10.24 -2.96 -12.11
N PHE A 408 -10.00 -3.91 -11.22
CA PHE A 408 -8.87 -4.84 -11.27
C PHE A 408 -9.32 -6.22 -10.80
N VAL A 409 -8.55 -7.24 -11.13
CA VAL A 409 -8.86 -8.62 -10.73
C VAL A 409 -7.80 -9.12 -9.77
N ASN A 410 -8.24 -9.70 -8.69
CA ASN A 410 -7.42 -10.49 -7.78
C ASN A 410 -7.56 -11.97 -8.10
N VAL A 411 -6.45 -12.69 -8.20
CA VAL A 411 -6.40 -14.14 -8.39
C VAL A 411 -5.56 -14.78 -7.29
N TRP A 412 -5.92 -16.00 -6.89
CA TRP A 412 -5.21 -16.75 -5.85
C TRP A 412 -4.88 -18.16 -6.33
N ASP A 413 -3.70 -18.62 -5.98
CA ASP A 413 -3.32 -20.01 -6.14
C ASP A 413 -3.74 -20.87 -4.93
N ALA A 414 -3.43 -22.17 -4.99
CA ALA A 414 -3.76 -23.14 -3.91
C ALA A 414 -3.02 -22.85 -2.58
N LYS A 415 -1.98 -22.00 -2.59
CA LYS A 415 -1.26 -21.55 -1.38
C LYS A 415 -1.79 -20.22 -0.85
N ASP A 416 -2.93 -19.77 -1.37
CA ASP A 416 -3.55 -18.47 -1.05
C ASP A 416 -2.61 -17.27 -1.31
N ARG A 417 -1.74 -17.38 -2.33
CA ARG A 417 -0.92 -16.26 -2.80
C ARG A 417 -1.71 -15.44 -3.80
N MET A 418 -1.95 -14.18 -3.47
CA MET A 418 -2.73 -13.25 -4.29
C MET A 418 -1.84 -12.50 -5.28
N VAL A 419 -2.30 -12.35 -6.51
CA VAL A 419 -1.75 -11.45 -7.52
C VAL A 419 -2.89 -10.69 -8.19
N SER A 420 -2.67 -9.40 -8.48
CA SER A 420 -3.65 -8.52 -9.10
C SER A 420 -3.29 -8.22 -10.54
N SER A 421 -4.33 -8.00 -11.37
CA SER A 421 -4.16 -7.35 -12.66
C SER A 421 -3.80 -5.86 -12.49
N LEU A 422 -3.34 -5.24 -13.56
CA LEU A 422 -3.38 -3.78 -13.65
C LEU A 422 -4.84 -3.30 -13.55
N PRO A 423 -5.09 -2.14 -12.94
CA PRO A 423 -6.38 -1.48 -13.03
C PRO A 423 -6.72 -1.13 -14.49
N ILE A 424 -7.96 -1.40 -14.87
CA ILE A 424 -8.52 -1.04 -16.17
C ILE A 424 -9.70 -0.11 -15.96
N SER A 425 -9.78 0.92 -16.80
CA SER A 425 -10.86 1.89 -16.77
C SER A 425 -11.80 1.66 -17.94
N SER A 426 -13.11 1.59 -17.70
CA SER A 426 -14.10 1.78 -18.74
C SER A 426 -14.29 3.28 -18.96
N ASP A 427 -14.39 3.69 -20.21
CA ASP A 427 -14.69 5.07 -20.62
C ASP A 427 -13.63 6.12 -20.24
N GLY A 428 -12.36 5.73 -20.08
CA GLY A 428 -11.25 6.64 -19.81
C GLY A 428 -11.31 7.33 -18.45
N ALA A 429 -11.98 6.71 -17.45
CA ALA A 429 -12.02 7.22 -16.08
C ALA A 429 -10.61 7.33 -15.50
N ASP A 430 -10.25 8.50 -14.99
CA ASP A 430 -8.99 8.72 -14.28
C ASP A 430 -8.93 7.81 -13.05
N PRO A 431 -7.88 6.98 -12.88
CA PRO A 431 -7.68 6.17 -11.69
C PRO A 431 -7.65 6.98 -10.38
N GLN A 432 -7.29 8.26 -10.44
CA GLN A 432 -7.20 9.13 -9.28
C GLN A 432 -8.45 9.97 -9.05
N ARG A 433 -9.23 10.26 -10.10
CA ARG A 433 -10.43 11.09 -10.05
C ARG A 433 -11.61 10.36 -10.64
N THR A 434 -12.75 10.49 -10.02
CA THR A 434 -13.97 9.80 -10.43
C THR A 434 -15.09 10.82 -10.60
N PRO A 435 -15.74 10.88 -11.76
CA PRO A 435 -16.92 11.74 -11.98
C PRO A 435 -18.11 11.34 -11.09
N GLY A 436 -19.01 12.28 -10.86
CA GLY A 436 -20.19 12.15 -9.98
C GLY A 436 -21.04 10.93 -10.20
N LEU A 437 -21.35 10.25 -9.13
CA LEU A 437 -22.20 9.09 -9.15
C LEU A 437 -23.35 9.23 -8.17
N SER A 438 -24.56 9.02 -8.68
CA SER A 438 -25.63 8.57 -7.83
C SER A 438 -25.53 7.04 -7.73
N TRP A 439 -25.28 6.51 -6.54
CA TRP A 439 -25.35 5.08 -6.31
C TRP A 439 -26.74 4.56 -6.66
N PRO A 440 -26.87 3.49 -7.46
CA PRO A 440 -28.17 2.91 -7.73
C PRO A 440 -28.91 2.58 -6.45
N GLY A 441 -30.11 3.15 -6.27
CA GLY A 441 -30.89 2.99 -5.03
C GLY A 441 -30.32 3.69 -3.78
N GLY A 442 -29.38 4.63 -3.92
CA GLY A 442 -28.78 5.37 -2.81
C GLY A 442 -28.05 4.49 -1.78
N LYS A 443 -27.54 3.34 -2.19
CA LYS A 443 -26.87 2.38 -1.30
C LYS A 443 -25.52 2.90 -0.83
N LEU A 444 -25.24 2.77 0.47
CA LEU A 444 -23.93 3.00 1.05
C LEU A 444 -23.15 1.71 1.22
N TRP A 445 -23.83 0.67 1.66
CA TRP A 445 -23.30 -0.67 1.80
C TRP A 445 -24.40 -1.70 1.58
N ASP A 446 -24.06 -2.81 0.93
CA ASP A 446 -24.87 -4.02 0.83
C ASP A 446 -23.95 -5.25 0.73
N VAL A 447 -24.56 -6.43 0.56
CA VAL A 447 -23.84 -7.71 0.50
C VAL A 447 -22.84 -7.80 -0.68
N GLU A 448 -23.08 -7.09 -1.77
CA GLU A 448 -22.17 -7.08 -2.94
C GLU A 448 -20.82 -6.42 -2.60
N ALA A 449 -20.81 -5.50 -1.64
CA ALA A 449 -19.60 -4.87 -1.14
C ALA A 449 -18.72 -5.80 -0.29
N GLY A 450 -19.31 -6.85 0.21
CA GLY A 450 -18.61 -7.88 0.94
C GLY A 450 -18.09 -7.47 2.34
N VAL A 451 -17.50 -8.43 3.03
CA VAL A 451 -16.90 -8.24 4.37
C VAL A 451 -15.67 -7.35 4.31
N SER A 452 -14.94 -7.37 3.20
CA SER A 452 -13.71 -6.60 3.04
C SER A 452 -13.91 -5.08 3.02
N ALA A 453 -15.15 -4.61 2.84
CA ALA A 453 -15.50 -3.21 3.04
C ALA A 453 -15.31 -2.74 4.49
N TRP A 454 -15.31 -3.68 5.44
CA TRP A 454 -15.25 -3.42 6.86
C TRP A 454 -13.94 -3.88 7.47
N ARG A 455 -13.49 -3.19 8.49
CA ARG A 455 -12.41 -3.60 9.37
C ARG A 455 -12.90 -3.63 10.81
N THR A 456 -12.42 -4.59 11.55
CA THR A 456 -12.47 -4.57 13.01
C THR A 456 -11.27 -3.79 13.53
N PRO A 457 -11.37 -3.11 14.69
CA PRO A 457 -10.20 -2.55 15.35
C PRO A 457 -9.16 -3.66 15.51
N GLY A 458 -7.92 -3.37 15.13
CA GLY A 458 -6.81 -4.27 15.37
C GLY A 458 -6.65 -4.56 16.87
N PRO A 459 -5.80 -5.52 17.27
CA PRO A 459 -5.58 -5.89 18.65
C PRO A 459 -4.88 -4.76 19.42
N ASN A 460 -5.60 -3.68 19.65
CA ASN A 460 -5.21 -2.69 20.64
C ASN A 460 -5.53 -3.28 22.01
N LYS A 461 -4.52 -3.54 22.80
CA LYS A 461 -4.58 -4.14 24.16
C LYS A 461 -5.55 -3.45 25.15
N HIS A 462 -6.30 -2.46 24.70
CA HIS A 462 -7.23 -1.66 25.48
C HIS A 462 -8.64 -1.56 24.87
N SER A 463 -8.94 -2.28 23.77
CA SER A 463 -10.25 -2.21 23.12
C SER A 463 -11.13 -3.36 23.58
N SER A 464 -12.29 -3.03 24.15
CA SER A 464 -13.36 -4.00 24.51
C SER A 464 -13.96 -4.76 23.32
N THR A 465 -13.50 -4.46 22.10
CA THR A 465 -14.01 -4.99 20.84
C THR A 465 -13.07 -5.99 20.18
N GLU A 466 -11.98 -6.38 20.88
CA GLU A 466 -11.08 -7.43 20.41
C GLU A 466 -11.85 -8.75 20.19
N GLY A 467 -11.71 -9.30 18.99
CA GLY A 467 -12.38 -10.55 18.62
C GLY A 467 -13.75 -10.38 17.95
N THR A 468 -14.15 -9.16 17.56
CA THR A 468 -15.30 -8.96 16.66
C THR A 468 -15.11 -9.80 15.39
N THR A 469 -16.11 -10.62 15.07
CA THR A 469 -16.12 -11.46 13.86
C THR A 469 -17.07 -10.89 12.82
N LEU A 470 -16.73 -11.02 11.55
CA LEU A 470 -17.54 -10.58 10.41
C LEU A 470 -17.68 -11.71 9.41
N SER A 471 -18.91 -11.95 8.98
CA SER A 471 -19.21 -12.87 7.88
C SER A 471 -20.40 -12.34 7.06
N LEU A 472 -20.53 -12.79 5.81
CA LEU A 472 -21.79 -12.64 5.07
C LEU A 472 -22.67 -13.83 5.37
N GLU A 473 -23.95 -13.57 5.61
CA GLU A 473 -24.94 -14.63 5.75
C GLU A 473 -25.74 -14.74 4.45
N ASP A 474 -25.52 -15.83 3.73
CA ASP A 474 -26.23 -16.31 2.53
C ASP A 474 -26.89 -15.23 1.63
N GLY A 475 -26.14 -14.14 1.36
CA GLY A 475 -26.66 -13.01 0.58
C GLY A 475 -27.63 -12.07 1.33
N GLU A 476 -27.89 -12.34 2.61
CA GLU A 476 -28.84 -11.54 3.40
C GLU A 476 -28.24 -10.30 4.06
N GLY A 477 -26.96 -10.33 4.47
CA GLY A 477 -26.35 -9.18 5.15
C GLY A 477 -25.00 -9.47 5.80
N LEU A 478 -24.49 -8.46 6.51
CA LEU A 478 -23.29 -8.53 7.34
C LEU A 478 -23.66 -9.05 8.73
N LEU A 479 -23.24 -10.26 9.04
CA LEU A 479 -23.33 -10.82 10.38
C LEU A 479 -22.15 -10.37 11.23
N ILE A 480 -22.45 -9.70 12.31
CA ILE A 480 -21.48 -9.13 13.25
C ILE A 480 -21.53 -9.92 14.55
N GLY A 481 -20.49 -10.70 14.82
CA GLY A 481 -20.32 -11.39 16.11
C GLY A 481 -19.52 -10.50 17.08
N PRO A 482 -20.02 -10.25 18.31
CA PRO A 482 -19.32 -9.42 19.27
C PRO A 482 -18.03 -10.08 19.76
N GLY A 483 -17.05 -9.24 20.16
CA GLY A 483 -15.83 -9.68 20.84
C GLY A 483 -16.14 -10.25 22.24
N LYS A 484 -15.17 -10.90 22.85
CA LYS A 484 -15.35 -11.68 24.09
C LYS A 484 -14.89 -10.96 25.37
N ASN A 485 -14.40 -9.73 25.34
CA ASN A 485 -13.67 -9.14 26.46
C ASN A 485 -14.05 -7.70 26.81
N PRO A 486 -14.24 -7.33 28.09
CA PRO A 486 -14.88 -8.01 29.20
C PRO A 486 -16.40 -7.97 29.13
N LYS A 487 -16.95 -7.19 28.19
CA LYS A 487 -18.35 -7.16 27.79
C LYS A 487 -18.43 -7.48 26.31
N PRO A 488 -19.35 -8.35 25.88
CA PRO A 488 -19.54 -8.63 24.45
C PRO A 488 -19.96 -7.38 23.70
N ALA A 489 -19.01 -6.75 23.04
CA ALA A 489 -19.18 -5.53 22.25
C ALA A 489 -18.53 -5.70 20.88
N PHE A 490 -18.95 -4.91 19.93
CA PHE A 490 -18.31 -4.84 18.63
C PHE A 490 -18.07 -3.38 18.23
N SER A 491 -17.02 -3.20 17.43
CA SER A 491 -16.77 -1.96 16.70
C SER A 491 -16.24 -2.33 15.33
N LEU A 492 -16.80 -1.78 14.30
CA LEU A 492 -16.33 -1.98 12.93
C LEU A 492 -16.45 -0.68 12.15
N ALA A 493 -15.48 -0.40 11.31
CA ALA A 493 -15.48 0.77 10.46
C ALA A 493 -15.26 0.37 9.02
N THR A 494 -15.79 1.14 8.09
CA THR A 494 -15.44 0.97 6.69
C THR A 494 -13.95 1.23 6.46
N ASN A 495 -13.32 0.42 5.62
CA ASN A 495 -11.89 0.55 5.35
C ASN A 495 -11.54 1.76 4.47
N SER A 496 -12.52 2.34 3.83
CA SER A 496 -12.38 3.48 2.95
C SER A 496 -13.54 4.42 3.12
N ALA A 497 -13.37 5.62 2.66
CA ALA A 497 -14.45 6.54 2.43
C ALA A 497 -15.48 5.89 1.50
N VAL A 498 -16.67 5.75 2.02
CA VAL A 498 -17.79 5.18 1.27
C VAL A 498 -18.48 6.26 0.46
N LEU A 499 -17.99 7.52 0.46
CA LEU A 499 -18.86 8.60 0.16
C LEU A 499 -18.35 9.66 -0.75
N VAL A 500 -19.19 9.83 -1.62
CA VAL A 500 -19.34 10.92 -2.52
C VAL A 500 -19.86 12.12 -1.77
N SER A 501 -19.03 13.07 -1.50
CA SER A 501 -19.43 14.31 -0.80
C SER A 501 -20.60 15.01 -1.46
N GLY A 502 -20.82 14.84 -2.76
CA GLY A 502 -21.95 15.34 -3.49
C GLY A 502 -23.27 14.63 -3.16
N SER A 503 -23.26 13.30 -3.04
CA SER A 503 -24.47 12.50 -2.80
C SER A 503 -25.04 12.68 -1.41
N ALA A 504 -24.19 12.80 -0.37
CA ALA A 504 -24.66 13.02 0.99
C ALA A 504 -25.43 14.33 1.13
N LYS A 505 -25.01 15.40 0.43
CA LYS A 505 -25.69 16.71 0.45
C LYS A 505 -27.07 16.69 -0.18
N SER A 506 -27.32 15.78 -1.11
CA SER A 506 -28.62 15.65 -1.77
C SER A 506 -29.62 14.77 -1.02
N HIS A 507 -29.21 14.20 0.11
CA HIS A 507 -30.02 13.30 0.92
C HIS A 507 -30.27 13.87 2.31
N ARG A 508 -31.29 13.35 3.01
CA ARG A 508 -31.70 13.85 4.31
C ARG A 508 -31.07 13.11 5.50
N GLY A 509 -30.35 11.98 5.27
CA GLY A 509 -29.80 11.15 6.33
C GLY A 509 -29.41 9.76 5.84
N LEU A 510 -29.37 8.81 6.78
CA LEU A 510 -29.13 7.40 6.55
C LEU A 510 -30.37 6.57 6.87
N LYS A 511 -30.51 5.45 6.16
CA LYS A 511 -31.51 4.42 6.39
C LYS A 511 -30.79 3.06 6.55
N LEU A 512 -31.02 2.39 7.66
CA LEU A 512 -30.44 1.11 7.99
C LEU A 512 -31.50 0.03 8.08
N GLU A 513 -31.22 -1.15 7.56
CA GLU A 513 -32.00 -2.36 7.76
C GLU A 513 -31.22 -3.27 8.70
N ILE A 514 -31.76 -3.51 9.89
CA ILE A 514 -31.10 -4.24 10.98
C ILE A 514 -32.04 -5.36 11.46
N ASP A 515 -31.48 -6.57 11.62
CA ASP A 515 -32.15 -7.69 12.27
C ASP A 515 -31.46 -7.99 13.60
N GLY A 516 -32.18 -7.79 14.69
CA GLY A 516 -31.69 -8.00 16.05
C GLY A 516 -31.50 -9.46 16.44
N ARG A 517 -31.91 -10.42 15.58
CA ARG A 517 -31.73 -11.86 15.81
C ARG A 517 -32.32 -12.34 17.15
N GLY A 518 -33.56 -11.95 17.41
CA GLY A 518 -34.27 -12.29 18.64
C GLY A 518 -33.89 -11.46 19.86
N LYS A 519 -33.14 -10.36 19.67
CA LYS A 519 -32.71 -9.44 20.73
C LYS A 519 -32.76 -7.99 20.28
N ALA A 520 -33.51 -7.19 21.00
CA ALA A 520 -33.44 -5.74 20.87
C ALA A 520 -32.12 -5.19 21.44
N GLY A 521 -31.72 -4.01 21.01
CA GLY A 521 -30.50 -3.37 21.51
C GLY A 521 -30.27 -2.00 20.90
N SER A 522 -29.09 -1.48 21.14
CA SER A 522 -28.66 -0.15 20.68
C SER A 522 -27.44 -0.26 19.77
N LEU A 523 -27.44 0.50 18.68
CA LEU A 523 -26.35 0.63 17.73
C LEU A 523 -25.96 2.10 17.60
N THR A 524 -24.71 2.42 17.86
CA THR A 524 -24.15 3.74 17.54
C THR A 524 -23.60 3.73 16.12
N VAL A 525 -24.08 4.66 15.31
CA VAL A 525 -23.60 4.94 13.97
C VAL A 525 -22.75 6.19 14.03
N ALA A 526 -21.47 6.10 13.72
CA ALA A 526 -20.55 7.22 13.69
C ALA A 526 -20.13 7.53 12.25
N LEU A 527 -20.29 8.77 11.86
CA LEU A 527 -19.77 9.33 10.61
C LEU A 527 -18.40 9.93 10.90
N VAL A 528 -17.37 9.36 10.31
CA VAL A 528 -15.98 9.72 10.60
C VAL A 528 -15.42 10.55 9.47
N ARG A 529 -14.88 11.73 9.79
CA ARG A 529 -14.17 12.60 8.86
C ARG A 529 -12.68 12.54 9.11
N ASN A 530 -11.89 12.58 8.03
CA ASN A 530 -10.43 12.44 8.06
C ASN A 530 -9.97 11.11 8.64
N PHE A 531 -10.62 10.04 8.24
CA PHE A 531 -10.27 8.68 8.61
C PHE A 531 -8.80 8.37 8.24
N GLY A 532 -8.02 7.95 9.24
CA GLY A 532 -6.57 7.71 9.07
C GLY A 532 -5.67 8.86 9.51
N ALA A 533 -6.19 10.08 9.70
CA ALA A 533 -5.46 11.21 10.26
C ALA A 533 -5.86 11.43 11.72
N ALA A 534 -5.37 10.59 12.63
CA ALA A 534 -5.79 10.56 14.03
C ALA A 534 -5.81 11.94 14.76
N SER A 535 -4.92 12.86 14.36
CA SER A 535 -4.88 14.22 14.93
C SER A 535 -5.96 15.16 14.40
N ARG A 536 -6.74 14.75 13.38
CA ARG A 536 -7.79 15.56 12.74
C ARG A 536 -9.12 14.81 12.61
N GLN A 537 -9.21 13.60 13.13
CA GLN A 537 -10.42 12.78 13.05
C GLN A 537 -11.55 13.43 13.83
N ARG A 538 -12.71 13.58 13.18
CA ARG A 538 -13.95 14.06 13.79
C ARG A 538 -15.03 13.02 13.60
N GLU A 539 -15.86 12.85 14.61
CA GLU A 539 -16.92 11.83 14.64
C GLU A 539 -18.25 12.47 14.96
N TYR A 540 -19.23 12.27 14.10
CA TYR A 540 -20.62 12.66 14.32
C TYR A 540 -21.41 11.40 14.60
N MET A 541 -22.08 11.33 15.74
CA MET A 541 -22.68 10.08 16.23
C MET A 541 -24.20 10.19 16.36
N ALA A 542 -24.90 9.15 15.93
CA ALA A 542 -26.31 8.92 16.17
C ALA A 542 -26.52 7.52 16.74
N THR A 543 -27.57 7.32 17.53
CA THR A 543 -27.91 6.03 18.12
C THR A 543 -29.21 5.51 17.54
N VAL A 544 -29.24 4.22 17.23
CA VAL A 544 -30.41 3.46 16.78
C VAL A 544 -30.79 2.49 17.87
N GLU A 545 -32.01 2.58 18.39
CA GLU A 545 -32.62 1.55 19.22
C GLU A 545 -33.35 0.56 18.29
N TYR A 546 -32.78 -0.64 18.13
CA TYR A 546 -33.34 -1.67 17.25
C TYR A 546 -34.11 -2.75 18.01
N GLN A 547 -35.12 -3.30 17.33
CA GLN A 547 -35.97 -4.35 17.87
C GLN A 547 -35.32 -5.73 17.71
N ASP A 548 -35.95 -6.77 18.26
CA ASP A 548 -35.49 -8.15 18.27
C ASP A 548 -35.53 -8.85 16.88
N GLY A 549 -36.32 -8.33 15.93
CA GLY A 549 -36.40 -8.82 14.56
C GLY A 549 -35.88 -7.82 13.54
N LEU A 550 -36.23 -8.05 12.27
CA LEU A 550 -35.89 -7.14 11.19
C LEU A 550 -36.67 -5.83 11.30
N GLY A 551 -35.94 -4.74 11.32
CA GLY A 551 -36.47 -3.38 11.34
C GLY A 551 -35.74 -2.46 10.39
N THR A 552 -36.42 -1.38 10.04
CA THR A 552 -35.88 -0.28 9.25
C THR A 552 -35.78 0.96 10.10
N TYR A 553 -34.61 1.61 10.11
CA TYR A 553 -34.30 2.74 10.98
C TYR A 553 -33.79 3.91 10.16
N GLU A 554 -34.38 5.07 10.37
CA GLU A 554 -34.00 6.30 9.68
C GLU A 554 -33.22 7.21 10.65
N LEU A 555 -32.08 7.69 10.18
CA LEU A 555 -31.20 8.62 10.89
C LEU A 555 -31.05 9.89 10.04
N PRO A 556 -31.94 10.88 10.19
CA PRO A 556 -31.77 12.16 9.52
C PRO A 556 -30.47 12.84 10.01
N TRP A 557 -29.89 13.73 9.17
CA TRP A 557 -28.58 14.35 9.49
C TRP A 557 -28.60 15.10 10.83
N GLU A 558 -29.72 15.68 11.22
CA GLU A 558 -29.89 16.36 12.50
C GLU A 558 -29.82 15.46 13.73
N SER A 559 -29.96 14.14 13.56
CA SER A 559 -29.79 13.20 14.66
C SER A 559 -28.31 12.91 15.00
N PHE A 560 -27.41 13.28 14.11
CA PHE A 560 -25.97 13.12 14.34
C PHE A 560 -25.42 14.29 15.17
N LYS A 561 -24.98 13.99 16.37
CA LYS A 561 -24.38 14.99 17.27
C LYS A 561 -22.95 15.27 16.84
N ALA A 562 -22.67 16.57 16.63
CA ALA A 562 -21.31 17.02 16.35
C ALA A 562 -20.45 17.00 17.63
N PRO A 563 -19.12 16.92 17.50
CA PRO A 563 -18.18 17.24 18.57
C PRO A 563 -18.46 18.66 19.14
N LEU A 564 -18.18 18.85 20.41
CA LEU A 564 -18.52 20.07 21.16
C LEU A 564 -17.98 21.40 20.61
N ASP A 565 -17.03 21.34 19.67
CA ASP A 565 -16.28 22.48 19.13
C ASP A 565 -16.71 22.91 17.71
N VAL A 566 -17.77 22.33 17.12
CA VAL A 566 -18.14 22.53 15.72
C VAL A 566 -19.63 22.83 15.56
N SER A 567 -19.97 23.80 14.69
CA SER A 567 -21.35 24.05 14.26
C SER A 567 -21.83 22.96 13.30
N ALA A 568 -22.94 22.30 13.63
CA ALA A 568 -23.25 20.94 13.19
C ALA A 568 -23.73 20.75 11.74
N ALA A 569 -24.35 21.74 11.10
CA ALA A 569 -25.19 21.44 9.93
C ALA A 569 -24.44 21.22 8.62
N ASP A 570 -23.36 21.95 8.35
CA ASP A 570 -22.67 21.90 7.03
C ASP A 570 -21.58 20.83 6.93
N GLU A 571 -21.14 20.24 8.02
CA GLU A 571 -20.01 19.33 8.04
C GLU A 571 -20.36 17.83 8.13
N VAL A 572 -21.57 17.48 8.56
CA VAL A 572 -22.03 16.09 8.68
C VAL A 572 -21.96 15.36 7.34
N THR A 573 -22.30 16.03 6.26
CA THR A 573 -22.32 15.44 4.91
C THR A 573 -20.92 15.24 4.28
N GLY A 574 -19.88 15.68 4.96
CA GLY A 574 -18.48 15.57 4.51
C GLY A 574 -17.71 14.41 5.11
N PHE A 575 -18.36 13.36 5.61
CA PHE A 575 -17.69 12.19 6.17
C PHE A 575 -17.03 11.31 5.09
N ASP A 576 -15.99 10.61 5.47
CA ASP A 576 -15.21 9.73 4.59
C ASP A 576 -15.17 8.27 5.06
N SER A 577 -15.76 7.98 6.23
CA SER A 577 -15.90 6.61 6.73
C SER A 577 -17.12 6.50 7.64
N LEU A 578 -17.65 5.28 7.75
CA LEU A 578 -18.75 4.92 8.64
C LEU A 578 -18.23 3.94 9.69
N ARG A 579 -18.57 4.16 10.97
CA ARG A 579 -18.31 3.21 12.04
C ARG A 579 -19.61 2.78 12.72
N LEU A 580 -19.69 1.50 13.04
CA LEU A 580 -20.79 0.90 13.79
C LEU A 580 -20.24 0.36 15.12
N ASP A 581 -20.80 0.82 16.23
CA ASP A 581 -20.44 0.38 17.57
C ASP A 581 -21.67 -0.14 18.30
N GLY A 582 -21.57 -1.27 18.99
CA GLY A 582 -22.68 -1.84 19.75
C GLY A 582 -22.23 -2.81 20.83
N GLU A 583 -23.13 -3.03 21.78
CA GLU A 583 -22.97 -4.06 22.83
C GLU A 583 -24.00 -5.17 22.64
N ARG A 584 -23.56 -6.41 22.79
CA ARG A 584 -24.41 -7.60 22.79
C ARG A 584 -24.09 -8.44 24.03
N PRO A 585 -24.66 -8.10 25.20
CA PRO A 585 -24.30 -8.70 26.48
C PRO A 585 -24.46 -10.22 26.54
N ASP A 586 -25.33 -10.79 25.71
CA ASP A 586 -25.55 -12.23 25.58
C ASP A 586 -24.62 -12.92 24.57
N GLY A 587 -23.75 -12.16 23.91
CA GLY A 587 -22.84 -12.67 22.88
C GLY A 587 -23.52 -13.06 21.55
N SER A 588 -24.81 -12.74 21.38
CA SER A 588 -25.54 -13.04 20.14
C SER A 588 -25.09 -12.13 19.00
N PRO A 589 -25.08 -12.59 17.72
CA PRO A 589 -24.71 -11.75 16.60
C PRO A 589 -25.80 -10.73 16.24
N LEU A 590 -25.40 -9.66 15.54
CA LEU A 590 -26.27 -8.69 14.91
C LEU A 590 -26.18 -8.83 13.39
N LEU A 591 -27.29 -8.72 12.67
CA LEU A 591 -27.29 -8.71 11.21
C LEU A 591 -27.62 -7.32 10.68
N VAL A 592 -26.73 -6.74 9.89
CA VAL A 592 -26.99 -5.50 9.13
C VAL A 592 -27.19 -5.86 7.67
N ARG A 593 -28.41 -5.66 7.15
CA ARG A 593 -28.78 -6.03 5.77
C ARG A 593 -28.37 -4.98 4.74
N SER A 594 -28.56 -3.73 5.06
CA SER A 594 -28.19 -2.63 4.17
C SER A 594 -28.02 -1.32 4.92
N ILE A 595 -27.19 -0.44 4.34
CA ILE A 595 -27.08 0.96 4.73
C ILE A 595 -27.25 1.79 3.47
N ARG A 596 -28.22 2.72 3.48
CA ARG A 596 -28.57 3.53 2.34
C ARG A 596 -28.69 4.99 2.73
N PHE A 597 -28.65 5.88 1.75
CA PHE A 597 -29.06 7.27 1.98
C PHE A 597 -30.59 7.36 2.13
N LEU A 598 -31.01 8.18 3.06
CA LEU A 598 -32.39 8.58 3.25
C LEU A 598 -32.73 9.70 2.25
N GLN A 599 -33.70 9.45 1.39
CA GLN A 599 -34.13 10.39 0.35
C GLN A 599 -34.90 11.60 0.91
#